data_01a907df68ace5c3d411015708d87bd2
#
_entry.id   01a907df68ace5c3d411015708d87bd2
#
_cell.length_a   1.000
_cell.length_b   1.000
_cell.length_c   1.000
_cell.angle_alpha   90.00
_cell.angle_beta   90.00
_cell.angle_gamma   90.00
#
_symmetry.space_group_name_H-M   'P 1'
#
loop_
_entity.id
_entity.type
_entity.pdbx_description
1 polymer ?
#
loop_
_entity_poly.entity_id
_entity_poly.type
_entity_poly.pdbx_seq_one_letter_code
_entity_poly.pdbx_strand_id
1 'polypeptide(L)'
;MQYNFPSILGLCLFLTACHSASDSLESVSVVHRGDTIIVPSASPVRASISIENISLSDFSSSFSTVGTVRAEAGRLAEVAVPMDGRTGMCYVRPGTKVRAGQPLFAFYSAEFADIVRAWFEARSNNDLATRNLARKESLRHDGIISARELEEARNEAELARRELSQAQQSLSVLGVDTTQLKNDGELSIIAPITGEVMRCEVTNGQFVRSDEASLITIADLSRVWVTAQIKEQYIRSIHADDHVTVYTDAYPDCAFEGQIVYVGGLVDETTRAIDVTIQVANPNHALKPGMYVRTEFSAQATPAIVIPSTAVMQGTEPYIYVALNDSTFVPQTVAIQSVNAKQVRVVSGLTPAESIITQGGIYLAQ
;
A
#
# COMPACT_ATOMS: atom_id res chain seq x y z
N MET A 1 2.89 -14.62 -93.20
CA MET A 1 4.09 -14.12 -93.90
C MET A 1 5.27 -14.73 -93.20
N GLN A 2 5.71 -15.88 -93.68
CA GLN A 2 6.83 -16.08 -94.57
C GLN A 2 8.16 -15.69 -93.96
N TYR A 3 8.90 -16.66 -93.68
CA TYR A 3 10.07 -17.39 -94.27
C TYR A 3 11.36 -16.99 -93.50
N ASN A 4 12.36 -17.74 -93.20
CA ASN A 4 12.92 -18.96 -93.79
C ASN A 4 14.06 -19.52 -92.91
N PHE A 5 14.24 -20.80 -92.90
CA PHE A 5 15.50 -21.56 -92.62
C PHE A 5 16.58 -21.30 -93.64
N PRO A 6 17.89 -21.50 -93.42
CA PRO A 6 18.47 -22.85 -93.39
C PRO A 6 19.68 -23.03 -92.41
N SER A 7 19.85 -24.18 -91.86
CA SER A 7 20.74 -25.34 -92.15
C SER A 7 22.19 -25.02 -92.46
N ILE A 8 23.13 -25.64 -91.76
CA ILE A 8 24.30 -26.39 -92.22
C ILE A 8 25.36 -26.58 -91.09
N LEU A 9 25.57 -27.82 -90.72
CA LEU A 9 26.77 -28.65 -90.81
C LEU A 9 27.90 -28.45 -89.85
N GLY A 10 28.03 -29.32 -88.89
CA GLY A 10 29.13 -30.25 -88.60
C GLY A 10 30.47 -29.64 -88.22
N LEU A 11 30.90 -29.98 -87.02
CA LEU A 11 32.27 -30.38 -86.70
C LEU A 11 32.38 -31.12 -85.39
N CYS A 12 32.64 -32.41 -85.42
CA CYS A 12 33.10 -33.17 -84.24
C CYS A 12 34.47 -32.72 -83.79
N LEU A 13 34.61 -32.35 -82.52
CA LEU A 13 35.90 -32.29 -81.85
C LEU A 13 35.82 -33.04 -80.55
N PHE A 14 36.49 -34.18 -80.45
CA PHE A 14 36.76 -34.89 -79.20
C PHE A 14 37.59 -34.06 -78.29
N LEU A 15 37.04 -33.74 -77.08
CA LEU A 15 37.83 -33.24 -75.98
C LEU A 15 37.63 -34.18 -74.79
N THR A 16 38.69 -34.78 -74.34
CA THR A 16 38.90 -35.65 -73.21
C THR A 16 38.46 -34.91 -71.94
N ALA A 17 37.46 -35.42 -71.25
CA ALA A 17 37.06 -34.99 -69.93
C ALA A 17 38.07 -35.49 -68.89
N CYS A 18 38.83 -34.56 -68.31
CA CYS A 18 39.45 -34.77 -67.02
C CYS A 18 38.35 -34.76 -65.93
N HIS A 19 38.09 -35.91 -65.40
CA HIS A 19 37.24 -36.07 -64.23
C HIS A 19 38.06 -35.66 -63.00
N SER A 20 37.90 -34.37 -62.59
CA SER A 20 38.31 -33.93 -61.29
C SER A 20 37.29 -34.43 -60.29
N ALA A 21 37.66 -35.47 -59.55
CA ALA A 21 36.93 -35.81 -58.33
C ALA A 21 37.01 -34.60 -57.38
N SER A 22 35.95 -33.81 -57.36
CA SER A 22 35.72 -32.88 -56.26
C SER A 22 35.30 -33.73 -55.06
N ASP A 23 36.27 -34.04 -54.20
CA ASP A 23 35.96 -34.38 -52.81
C ASP A 23 35.12 -33.27 -52.21
N SER A 24 33.81 -33.44 -52.31
CA SER A 24 32.89 -32.68 -51.45
C SER A 24 33.13 -33.18 -50.03
N LEU A 25 33.99 -32.49 -49.30
CA LEU A 25 33.96 -32.55 -47.86
C LEU A 25 32.51 -32.19 -47.45
N GLU A 26 31.68 -33.23 -47.27
CA GLU A 26 30.44 -33.05 -46.47
C GLU A 26 30.88 -32.48 -45.15
N SER A 27 30.63 -31.18 -44.94
CA SER A 27 30.83 -30.52 -43.67
C SER A 27 29.80 -31.13 -42.73
N VAL A 28 30.22 -32.12 -41.97
CA VAL A 28 29.39 -32.71 -40.91
C VAL A 28 29.01 -31.59 -39.95
N SER A 29 27.77 -31.14 -40.08
CA SER A 29 27.33 -29.97 -39.30
C SER A 29 27.23 -30.28 -37.82
N VAL A 30 26.69 -31.41 -37.44
CA VAL A 30 26.50 -31.86 -36.05
C VAL A 30 26.46 -33.40 -36.01
N VAL A 31 27.03 -34.07 -34.99
CA VAL A 31 27.02 -35.51 -34.80
C VAL A 31 26.30 -35.85 -33.52
N HIS A 32 25.22 -36.60 -33.60
CA HIS A 32 24.48 -37.13 -32.45
C HIS A 32 24.98 -38.49 -32.01
N ARG A 33 25.36 -38.66 -30.74
CA ARG A 33 25.71 -39.92 -30.10
C ARG A 33 24.87 -40.14 -28.85
N GLY A 34 23.69 -40.77 -29.00
CA GLY A 34 22.72 -40.85 -27.91
C GLY A 34 22.29 -39.44 -27.48
N ASP A 35 22.39 -39.17 -26.20
CA ASP A 35 22.02 -37.85 -25.65
C ASP A 35 23.14 -36.78 -25.81
N THR A 36 24.30 -37.14 -26.38
CA THR A 36 25.42 -36.24 -26.54
C THR A 36 25.49 -35.71 -27.97
N ILE A 37 25.64 -34.40 -28.10
CA ILE A 37 25.75 -33.70 -29.37
C ILE A 37 27.18 -33.21 -29.54
N ILE A 38 27.85 -33.61 -30.63
CA ILE A 38 29.22 -33.20 -30.92
C ILE A 38 29.21 -32.26 -32.11
N VAL A 39 29.74 -31.03 -31.90
CA VAL A 39 29.93 -30.02 -32.94
C VAL A 39 31.42 -29.95 -33.31
N PRO A 40 31.83 -30.53 -34.48
CA PRO A 40 33.23 -30.49 -34.91
C PRO A 40 33.74 -29.06 -35.02
N SER A 41 35.05 -28.84 -34.81
CA SER A 41 35.70 -27.51 -34.89
C SER A 41 35.55 -26.87 -36.27
N ALA A 42 35.40 -27.65 -37.33
CA ALA A 42 35.20 -27.18 -38.70
C ALA A 42 33.72 -26.95 -39.06
N SER A 43 32.78 -27.22 -38.15
CA SER A 43 31.36 -27.04 -38.40
C SER A 43 30.98 -25.55 -38.50
N PRO A 44 30.21 -25.13 -39.52
CA PRO A 44 29.72 -23.75 -39.61
C PRO A 44 28.78 -23.37 -38.47
N VAL A 45 28.12 -24.35 -37.84
CA VAL A 45 27.21 -24.15 -36.69
C VAL A 45 27.97 -23.56 -35.47
N ARG A 46 29.26 -23.87 -35.34
CA ARG A 46 30.06 -23.37 -34.22
C ARG A 46 30.15 -21.85 -34.16
N ALA A 47 30.19 -21.19 -35.32
CA ALA A 47 30.20 -19.72 -35.37
C ALA A 47 28.87 -19.06 -34.95
N SER A 48 27.80 -19.89 -34.94
CA SER A 48 26.45 -19.43 -34.57
C SER A 48 26.07 -19.72 -33.11
N ILE A 49 26.95 -20.41 -32.38
CA ILE A 49 26.73 -20.80 -30.97
C ILE A 49 27.50 -19.86 -30.06
N SER A 50 26.83 -19.32 -29.07
CA SER A 50 27.46 -18.58 -27.95
C SER A 50 27.40 -19.43 -26.68
N ILE A 51 28.54 -19.63 -26.04
CA ILE A 51 28.67 -20.37 -24.77
C ILE A 51 29.02 -19.37 -23.68
N GLU A 52 28.32 -19.45 -22.56
CA GLU A 52 28.59 -18.61 -21.39
C GLU A 52 28.60 -19.46 -20.13
N ASN A 53 29.47 -19.10 -19.19
CA ASN A 53 29.51 -19.69 -17.87
C ASN A 53 28.42 -19.09 -17.00
N ILE A 54 27.65 -19.94 -16.35
CA ILE A 54 26.60 -19.52 -15.44
C ILE A 54 27.20 -19.15 -14.10
N SER A 55 26.75 -18.02 -13.56
CA SER A 55 27.05 -17.59 -12.21
C SER A 55 25.77 -17.28 -11.44
N LEU A 56 25.85 -17.35 -10.12
CA LEU A 56 24.81 -16.80 -9.26
C LEU A 56 24.82 -15.29 -9.41
N SER A 57 23.69 -14.72 -9.70
CA SER A 57 23.45 -13.27 -9.67
C SER A 57 22.38 -12.96 -8.64
N ASP A 58 22.51 -11.79 -8.00
CA ASP A 58 21.47 -11.32 -7.12
C ASP A 58 20.22 -11.01 -7.95
N PHE A 59 19.20 -11.82 -7.74
CA PHE A 59 17.91 -11.72 -8.41
C PHE A 59 16.87 -11.20 -7.44
N SER A 60 16.30 -10.04 -7.73
CA SER A 60 15.10 -9.55 -7.05
C SER A 60 13.91 -9.66 -8.00
N SER A 61 12.88 -10.40 -7.60
CA SER A 61 11.63 -10.38 -8.34
C SER A 61 10.84 -9.14 -7.93
N SER A 62 10.47 -8.30 -8.89
CA SER A 62 9.49 -7.24 -8.67
C SER A 62 8.13 -7.68 -9.20
N PHE A 63 7.10 -7.33 -8.49
CA PHE A 63 5.73 -7.44 -8.97
C PHE A 63 4.95 -6.19 -8.64
N SER A 64 3.93 -5.90 -9.42
CA SER A 64 3.08 -4.73 -9.20
C SER A 64 1.63 -5.15 -8.99
N THR A 65 0.93 -4.40 -8.15
CA THR A 65 -0.50 -4.56 -7.94
C THR A 65 -1.17 -3.20 -7.78
N VAL A 66 -2.49 -3.20 -7.82
CA VAL A 66 -3.29 -1.99 -7.59
C VAL A 66 -3.56 -1.86 -6.11
N GLY A 67 -3.47 -0.64 -5.60
CA GLY A 67 -3.85 -0.27 -4.25
C GLY A 67 -4.81 0.90 -4.22
N THR A 68 -5.43 1.12 -3.08
CA THR A 68 -6.29 2.27 -2.81
C THR A 68 -5.74 3.09 -1.66
N VAL A 69 -5.64 4.40 -1.85
CA VAL A 69 -5.22 5.34 -0.81
C VAL A 69 -6.32 5.50 0.22
N ARG A 70 -5.97 5.40 1.50
CA ARG A 70 -6.86 5.62 2.65
C ARG A 70 -6.22 6.59 3.65
N ALA A 71 -7.04 7.27 4.44
CA ALA A 71 -6.52 7.99 5.59
C ALA A 71 -5.94 6.98 6.61
N GLU A 72 -4.84 7.35 7.25
CA GLU A 72 -4.24 6.54 8.32
C GLU A 72 -5.23 6.45 9.50
N ALA A 73 -5.44 5.26 10.06
CA ALA A 73 -6.28 5.07 11.23
C ALA A 73 -5.73 5.91 12.41
N GLY A 74 -6.64 6.59 13.12
CA GLY A 74 -6.26 7.54 14.18
C GLY A 74 -5.92 8.95 13.68
N ARG A 75 -5.80 9.17 12.37
CA ARG A 75 -5.65 10.49 11.72
C ARG A 75 -6.89 10.94 10.95
N LEU A 76 -7.97 10.19 11.08
CA LEU A 76 -9.30 10.52 10.57
C LEU A 76 -10.22 10.73 11.77
N ALA A 77 -10.98 11.80 11.78
CA ALA A 77 -12.01 12.06 12.78
C ALA A 77 -13.32 12.37 12.10
N GLU A 78 -14.34 11.66 12.53
CA GLU A 78 -15.72 11.90 12.15
C GLU A 78 -16.42 12.63 13.28
N VAL A 79 -16.89 13.85 13.01
CA VAL A 79 -17.51 14.72 14.00
C VAL A 79 -19.03 14.60 13.85
N ALA A 80 -19.64 13.96 14.86
CA ALA A 80 -21.09 13.87 15.03
C ALA A 80 -21.54 14.80 16.17
N VAL A 81 -22.84 15.03 16.28
CA VAL A 81 -23.42 15.74 17.42
C VAL A 81 -23.65 14.77 18.59
N PRO A 82 -23.39 15.19 19.85
CA PRO A 82 -23.51 14.30 21.00
C PRO A 82 -24.96 14.10 21.47
N MET A 83 -25.89 14.93 21.00
CA MET A 83 -27.31 14.96 21.41
C MET A 83 -28.18 15.56 20.31
N ASP A 84 -29.49 15.46 20.47
CA ASP A 84 -30.45 16.02 19.51
C ASP A 84 -30.50 17.54 19.60
N GLY A 85 -30.57 18.21 18.43
CA GLY A 85 -30.62 19.67 18.43
C GLY A 85 -30.61 20.28 17.04
N ARG A 86 -30.32 21.59 16.99
CA ARG A 86 -30.21 22.36 15.75
C ARG A 86 -28.79 22.86 15.55
N THR A 87 -28.33 22.73 14.33
CA THR A 87 -27.08 23.35 13.88
C THR A 87 -27.24 24.86 13.79
N GLY A 88 -26.26 25.60 14.28
CA GLY A 88 -26.12 27.03 14.08
C GLY A 88 -25.12 27.35 12.97
N MET A 89 -24.39 28.45 13.16
CA MET A 89 -23.41 28.93 12.19
C MET A 89 -22.25 27.95 12.03
N CYS A 90 -21.94 27.58 10.78
CA CYS A 90 -20.77 26.78 10.44
C CYS A 90 -19.57 27.71 10.13
N TYR A 91 -18.44 27.47 10.78
CA TYR A 91 -17.22 28.29 10.68
C TYR A 91 -16.20 27.76 9.69
N VAL A 92 -16.40 26.52 9.19
CA VAL A 92 -15.45 25.80 8.34
C VAL A 92 -16.10 25.36 7.03
N ARG A 93 -15.26 25.09 6.04
CA ARG A 93 -15.66 24.56 4.71
C ARG A 93 -14.72 23.42 4.33
N PRO A 94 -15.08 22.53 3.41
CA PRO A 94 -14.15 21.58 2.83
C PRO A 94 -12.87 22.28 2.34
N GLY A 95 -11.71 21.71 2.65
CA GLY A 95 -10.39 22.30 2.38
C GLY A 95 -9.86 23.25 3.48
N THR A 96 -10.65 23.57 4.52
CA THR A 96 -10.18 24.40 5.65
C THR A 96 -9.25 23.57 6.54
N LYS A 97 -8.07 24.12 6.85
CA LYS A 97 -7.17 23.56 7.87
C LYS A 97 -7.62 23.98 9.25
N VAL A 98 -7.76 23.01 10.14
CA VAL A 98 -8.20 23.21 11.53
C VAL A 98 -7.19 22.63 12.52
N ARG A 99 -7.16 23.18 13.72
CA ARG A 99 -6.38 22.66 14.85
C ARG A 99 -7.30 21.95 15.83
N ALA A 100 -6.78 20.98 16.56
CA ALA A 100 -7.51 20.37 17.67
C ALA A 100 -8.02 21.46 18.65
N GLY A 101 -9.30 21.36 19.07
CA GLY A 101 -9.97 22.36 19.90
C GLY A 101 -10.55 23.56 19.14
N GLN A 102 -10.31 23.71 17.84
CA GLN A 102 -10.87 24.83 17.06
C GLN A 102 -12.38 24.63 16.84
N PRO A 103 -13.22 25.68 17.05
CA PRO A 103 -14.64 25.63 16.75
C PRO A 103 -14.93 25.33 15.28
N LEU A 104 -15.88 24.40 15.04
CA LEU A 104 -16.33 24.00 13.72
C LEU A 104 -17.68 24.57 13.38
N PHE A 105 -18.65 24.44 14.30
CA PHE A 105 -19.99 25.02 14.16
C PHE A 105 -20.66 25.18 15.53
N ALA A 106 -21.62 26.09 15.60
CA ALA A 106 -22.49 26.25 16.76
C ALA A 106 -23.62 25.19 16.74
N PHE A 107 -24.02 24.72 17.92
CA PHE A 107 -25.06 23.73 18.06
C PHE A 107 -25.97 24.09 19.24
N TYR A 108 -27.28 24.01 19.06
CA TYR A 108 -28.30 24.37 20.05
C TYR A 108 -29.12 23.14 20.41
N SER A 109 -29.10 22.76 21.68
CA SER A 109 -29.87 21.62 22.20
C SER A 109 -30.57 21.99 23.51
N ALA A 110 -31.82 21.56 23.64
CA ALA A 110 -32.57 21.73 24.89
C ALA A 110 -31.93 20.92 26.03
N GLU A 111 -31.43 19.70 25.73
CA GLU A 111 -30.72 18.86 26.69
C GLU A 111 -29.45 19.53 27.20
N PHE A 112 -28.66 20.14 26.31
CA PHE A 112 -27.47 20.90 26.70
C PHE A 112 -27.84 22.10 27.60
N ALA A 113 -28.89 22.85 27.26
CA ALA A 113 -29.36 23.95 28.04
C ALA A 113 -29.77 23.54 29.48
N ASP A 114 -30.37 22.35 29.63
CA ASP A 114 -30.73 21.76 30.93
C ASP A 114 -29.48 21.38 31.75
N ILE A 115 -28.45 20.81 31.11
CA ILE A 115 -27.17 20.48 31.74
C ILE A 115 -26.48 21.75 32.22
N VAL A 116 -26.45 22.79 31.41
CA VAL A 116 -25.84 24.10 31.76
C VAL A 116 -26.57 24.74 32.92
N ARG A 117 -27.93 24.74 32.90
CA ARG A 117 -28.73 25.25 34.00
C ARG A 117 -28.44 24.54 35.31
N ALA A 118 -28.43 23.19 35.30
CA ALA A 118 -28.13 22.37 36.49
C ALA A 118 -26.74 22.71 37.07
N TRP A 119 -25.75 22.97 36.21
CA TRP A 119 -24.42 23.37 36.68
C TRP A 119 -24.43 24.78 37.36
N PHE A 120 -25.11 25.76 36.77
CA PHE A 120 -25.24 27.08 37.40
C PHE A 120 -25.96 27.03 38.73
N GLU A 121 -27.04 26.23 38.85
CA GLU A 121 -27.76 26.00 40.10
C GLU A 121 -26.88 25.34 41.16
N ALA A 122 -26.21 24.25 40.81
CA ALA A 122 -25.28 23.55 41.71
C ALA A 122 -24.12 24.42 42.17
N ARG A 123 -23.57 25.27 41.29
CA ARG A 123 -22.54 26.24 41.62
C ARG A 123 -23.03 27.28 42.63
N SER A 124 -24.22 27.84 42.38
CA SER A 124 -24.82 28.83 43.26
C SER A 124 -25.10 28.27 44.67
N ASN A 125 -25.62 27.02 44.72
CA ASN A 125 -25.90 26.32 45.97
C ASN A 125 -24.60 26.03 46.75
N ASN A 126 -23.55 25.55 46.05
CA ASN A 126 -22.25 25.30 46.66
C ASN A 126 -21.63 26.60 47.23
N ASP A 127 -21.69 27.71 46.50
CA ASP A 127 -21.19 28.99 46.96
C ASP A 127 -21.97 29.50 48.17
N LEU A 128 -23.29 29.27 48.22
CA LEU A 128 -24.12 29.64 49.38
C LEU A 128 -23.78 28.75 50.61
N ALA A 129 -23.74 27.42 50.43
CA ALA A 129 -23.44 26.48 51.51
C ALA A 129 -22.04 26.68 52.10
N THR A 130 -21.03 26.95 51.22
CA THR A 130 -19.66 27.27 51.63
C THR A 130 -19.57 28.54 52.47
N ARG A 131 -20.25 29.61 52.07
CA ARG A 131 -20.31 30.88 52.83
C ARG A 131 -21.05 30.69 54.15
N ASN A 132 -22.12 29.88 54.19
CA ASN A 132 -22.85 29.57 55.41
C ASN A 132 -21.96 28.75 56.39
N LEU A 133 -21.25 27.75 55.92
CA LEU A 133 -20.30 26.97 56.73
C LEU A 133 -19.23 27.86 57.32
N ALA A 134 -18.55 28.71 56.51
CA ALA A 134 -17.51 29.62 56.98
C ALA A 134 -18.02 30.56 58.09
N ARG A 135 -19.22 31.09 57.94
CA ARG A 135 -19.87 31.94 58.98
C ARG A 135 -20.14 31.12 60.26
N LYS A 136 -20.67 29.88 60.14
CA LYS A 136 -20.94 29.02 61.30
C LYS A 136 -19.66 28.57 61.98
N GLU A 137 -18.57 28.35 61.25
CA GLU A 137 -17.27 28.06 61.83
C GLU A 137 -16.76 29.23 62.70
N SER A 138 -16.89 30.49 62.23
CA SER A 138 -16.56 31.67 63.05
C SER A 138 -17.42 31.74 64.29
N LEU A 139 -18.76 31.62 64.21
CA LEU A 139 -19.68 31.66 65.33
C LEU A 139 -19.43 30.52 66.34
N ARG A 140 -18.97 29.37 65.89
CA ARG A 140 -18.59 28.27 66.77
C ARG A 140 -17.31 28.57 67.53
N HIS A 141 -16.34 29.20 66.90
CA HIS A 141 -15.12 29.66 67.54
C HIS A 141 -15.44 30.62 68.70
N ASP A 142 -16.43 31.51 68.46
CA ASP A 142 -16.90 32.46 69.47
C ASP A 142 -17.86 31.84 70.53
N GLY A 143 -18.12 30.52 70.47
CA GLY A 143 -18.97 29.81 71.41
C GLY A 143 -20.49 30.08 71.28
N ILE A 144 -20.94 30.66 70.15
CA ILE A 144 -22.32 31.13 69.98
C ILE A 144 -23.25 30.02 69.49
N ILE A 145 -22.75 29.04 68.74
CA ILE A 145 -23.57 27.94 68.17
C ILE A 145 -23.19 26.55 68.72
N SER A 146 -24.11 25.62 68.60
CA SER A 146 -23.91 24.21 69.03
C SER A 146 -23.02 23.45 68.06
N ALA A 147 -22.40 22.35 68.52
CA ALA A 147 -21.65 21.42 67.68
C ALA A 147 -22.53 20.78 66.58
N ARG A 148 -23.80 20.52 66.88
CA ARG A 148 -24.77 19.98 65.94
C ARG A 148 -25.05 20.90 64.76
N GLU A 149 -25.23 22.19 65.03
CA GLU A 149 -25.49 23.21 63.96
C GLU A 149 -24.28 23.39 63.03
N LEU A 150 -23.04 23.22 63.53
CA LEU A 150 -21.86 23.23 62.70
C LEU A 150 -21.77 21.97 61.86
N GLU A 151 -22.09 20.80 62.43
CA GLU A 151 -22.11 19.51 61.72
C GLU A 151 -23.14 19.50 60.58
N GLU A 152 -24.37 20.06 60.85
CA GLU A 152 -25.41 20.21 59.82
C GLU A 152 -24.91 21.12 58.67
N ALA A 153 -24.23 22.24 58.94
CA ALA A 153 -23.67 23.09 57.89
C ALA A 153 -22.52 22.46 57.11
N ARG A 154 -21.71 21.61 57.79
CA ARG A 154 -20.66 20.82 57.08
C ARG A 154 -21.26 19.80 56.13
N ASN A 155 -22.29 19.05 56.58
CA ASN A 155 -22.97 18.08 55.73
C ASN A 155 -23.66 18.76 54.56
N GLU A 156 -24.29 19.95 54.72
CA GLU A 156 -24.90 20.74 53.66
C GLU A 156 -23.85 21.18 52.62
N ALA A 157 -22.71 21.72 53.07
CA ALA A 157 -21.63 22.17 52.18
C ALA A 157 -21.01 20.99 51.43
N GLU A 158 -20.85 19.83 52.05
CA GLU A 158 -20.34 18.63 51.41
C GLU A 158 -21.31 18.10 50.33
N LEU A 159 -22.62 18.07 50.64
CA LEU A 159 -23.64 17.70 49.68
C LEU A 159 -23.63 18.59 48.44
N ALA A 160 -23.67 19.91 48.64
CA ALA A 160 -23.63 20.91 47.55
C ALA A 160 -22.34 20.82 46.71
N ARG A 161 -21.20 20.49 47.34
CA ARG A 161 -19.93 20.26 46.63
C ARG A 161 -19.99 19.02 45.75
N ARG A 162 -20.62 17.93 46.19
CA ARG A 162 -20.80 16.71 45.41
C ARG A 162 -21.72 16.96 44.22
N GLU A 163 -22.81 17.69 44.39
CA GLU A 163 -23.73 18.06 43.31
C GLU A 163 -23.03 18.93 42.25
N LEU A 164 -22.21 19.90 42.65
CA LEU A 164 -21.39 20.69 41.73
C LEU A 164 -20.39 19.84 40.96
N SER A 165 -19.72 18.88 41.63
CA SER A 165 -18.77 17.96 41.01
C SER A 165 -19.47 17.08 39.98
N GLN A 166 -20.67 16.56 40.26
CA GLN A 166 -21.47 15.80 39.33
C GLN A 166 -21.87 16.61 38.10
N ALA A 167 -22.36 17.84 38.28
CA ALA A 167 -22.71 18.70 37.16
C ALA A 167 -21.48 19.09 36.32
N GLN A 168 -20.31 19.29 36.92
CA GLN A 168 -19.05 19.51 36.22
C GLN A 168 -18.63 18.28 35.37
N GLN A 169 -18.81 17.08 35.90
CA GLN A 169 -18.52 15.83 35.17
C GLN A 169 -19.41 15.70 33.92
N SER A 170 -20.70 16.02 34.02
CA SER A 170 -21.63 16.01 32.88
C SER A 170 -21.18 16.96 31.75
N LEU A 171 -20.67 18.15 32.07
CA LEU A 171 -20.11 19.08 31.11
C LEU A 171 -18.79 18.61 30.53
N SER A 172 -17.93 17.99 31.34
CA SER A 172 -16.62 17.51 30.90
C SER A 172 -16.72 16.37 29.88
N VAL A 173 -17.73 15.51 29.97
CA VAL A 173 -18.03 14.45 28.98
C VAL A 173 -18.33 15.05 27.62
N LEU A 174 -18.93 16.25 27.57
CA LEU A 174 -19.21 16.99 26.35
C LEU A 174 -18.03 17.83 25.84
N GLY A 175 -16.87 17.77 26.54
CA GLY A 175 -15.68 18.56 26.18
C GLY A 175 -15.81 20.06 26.45
N VAL A 176 -16.76 20.48 27.32
CA VAL A 176 -17.06 21.88 27.59
C VAL A 176 -16.19 22.41 28.74
N ASP A 177 -15.49 23.50 28.49
CA ASP A 177 -14.75 24.21 29.52
C ASP A 177 -15.70 25.12 30.32
N THR A 178 -15.87 24.79 31.61
CA THR A 178 -16.76 25.51 32.51
C THR A 178 -16.31 26.98 32.81
N THR A 179 -15.05 27.33 32.51
CA THR A 179 -14.52 28.69 32.72
C THR A 179 -15.07 29.70 31.72
N GLN A 180 -15.43 29.24 30.53
CA GLN A 180 -15.96 30.06 29.42
C GLN A 180 -17.45 29.83 29.16
N LEU A 181 -18.12 29.01 30.00
CA LEU A 181 -19.50 28.62 29.81
C LEU A 181 -20.44 29.82 29.92
N LYS A 182 -21.25 30.02 28.86
CA LYS A 182 -22.31 31.02 28.83
C LYS A 182 -23.67 30.35 29.07
N ASN A 183 -24.60 31.06 29.62
CA ASN A 183 -25.96 30.58 29.85
C ASN A 183 -26.88 30.85 28.64
N ASP A 184 -26.38 30.64 27.43
CA ASP A 184 -27.11 30.87 26.17
C ASP A 184 -27.54 29.56 25.47
N GLY A 185 -27.19 28.40 26.04
CA GLY A 185 -27.55 27.09 25.50
C GLY A 185 -26.80 26.71 24.20
N GLU A 186 -25.78 27.47 23.81
CA GLU A 186 -24.93 27.22 22.67
C GLU A 186 -23.80 26.23 23.03
N LEU A 187 -23.76 25.11 22.34
CA LEU A 187 -22.63 24.17 22.37
C LEU A 187 -21.75 24.40 21.15
N SER A 188 -20.49 24.74 21.36
CA SER A 188 -19.53 24.84 20.28
C SER A 188 -18.94 23.46 19.98
N ILE A 189 -19.23 22.89 18.81
CA ILE A 189 -18.63 21.65 18.38
C ILE A 189 -17.22 21.94 17.87
N ILE A 190 -16.22 21.26 18.43
CA ILE A 190 -14.80 21.51 18.20
C ILE A 190 -14.13 20.38 17.42
N ALA A 191 -13.02 20.68 16.76
CA ALA A 191 -12.20 19.70 16.05
C ALA A 191 -11.48 18.78 17.05
N PRO A 192 -11.65 17.46 16.97
CA PRO A 192 -10.96 16.52 17.86
C PRO A 192 -9.48 16.35 17.50
N ILE A 193 -9.12 16.58 16.23
CA ILE A 193 -7.75 16.46 15.72
C ILE A 193 -7.36 17.68 14.89
N THR A 194 -6.06 17.89 14.73
CA THR A 194 -5.52 18.83 13.75
C THR A 194 -5.53 18.17 12.38
N GLY A 195 -6.00 18.86 11.34
CA GLY A 195 -6.09 18.32 9.98
C GLY A 195 -6.80 19.26 9.02
N GLU A 196 -7.25 18.69 7.91
CA GLU A 196 -8.04 19.38 6.89
C GLU A 196 -9.46 18.83 6.87
N VAL A 197 -10.44 19.72 6.74
CA VAL A 197 -11.85 19.35 6.61
C VAL A 197 -12.07 18.73 5.23
N MET A 198 -12.37 17.42 5.19
CA MET A 198 -12.61 16.67 3.97
C MET A 198 -14.06 16.79 3.50
N ARG A 199 -15.00 16.79 4.45
CA ARG A 199 -16.44 16.86 4.21
C ARG A 199 -17.09 17.73 5.27
N CYS A 200 -18.05 18.56 4.87
CA CYS A 200 -18.88 19.36 5.76
C CYS A 200 -20.31 19.38 5.22
N GLU A 201 -21.23 18.77 5.95
CA GLU A 201 -22.64 18.65 5.61
C GLU A 201 -23.54 19.47 6.57
N VAL A 202 -22.93 20.37 7.31
CA VAL A 202 -23.64 21.25 8.26
C VAL A 202 -24.46 22.28 7.49
N THR A 203 -25.77 22.28 7.67
CA THR A 203 -26.69 23.29 7.16
C THR A 203 -27.27 24.11 8.31
N ASN A 204 -27.16 25.42 8.27
CA ASN A 204 -27.66 26.30 9.35
C ASN A 204 -29.16 26.09 9.61
N GLY A 205 -29.51 25.89 10.89
CA GLY A 205 -30.88 25.70 11.34
C GLY A 205 -31.45 24.29 11.15
N GLN A 206 -30.70 23.38 10.59
CA GLN A 206 -31.10 21.98 10.42
C GLN A 206 -31.26 21.31 11.79
N PHE A 207 -32.33 20.55 11.98
CA PHE A 207 -32.44 19.66 13.12
C PHE A 207 -31.69 18.35 12.83
N VAL A 208 -30.82 17.94 13.74
CA VAL A 208 -29.95 16.76 13.64
C VAL A 208 -30.17 15.93 14.90
N ARG A 209 -30.21 14.61 14.72
CA ARG A 209 -30.28 13.64 15.81
C ARG A 209 -28.89 13.09 16.14
N SER A 210 -28.73 12.67 17.36
CA SER A 210 -27.48 12.07 17.86
C SER A 210 -27.14 10.71 17.20
N ASP A 211 -28.13 10.04 16.60
CA ASP A 211 -27.95 8.75 15.89
C ASP A 211 -27.69 8.94 14.38
N GLU A 212 -27.67 10.17 13.88
CA GLU A 212 -27.36 10.46 12.48
C GLU A 212 -25.84 10.36 12.19
N ALA A 213 -25.52 10.23 10.89
CA ALA A 213 -24.14 10.16 10.43
C ALA A 213 -23.34 11.43 10.79
N SER A 214 -22.03 11.30 10.82
CA SER A 214 -21.10 12.42 11.07
C SER A 214 -21.32 13.57 10.09
N LEU A 215 -21.36 14.80 10.60
CA LEU A 215 -21.58 16.01 9.81
C LEU A 215 -20.30 16.57 9.20
N ILE A 216 -19.17 16.35 9.86
CA ILE A 216 -17.86 16.84 9.40
C ILE A 216 -16.86 15.69 9.49
N THR A 217 -16.05 15.55 8.45
CA THR A 217 -14.90 14.62 8.42
C THR A 217 -13.63 15.45 8.35
N ILE A 218 -12.71 15.22 9.28
CA ILE A 218 -11.39 15.86 9.35
C ILE A 218 -10.34 14.79 9.19
N ALA A 219 -9.32 15.03 8.35
CA ALA A 219 -8.19 14.12 8.20
C ALA A 219 -6.86 14.87 8.24
N ASP A 220 -5.88 14.28 8.90
CA ASP A 220 -4.48 14.65 8.72
C ASP A 220 -3.88 13.78 7.63
N LEU A 221 -3.68 14.37 6.46
CA LEU A 221 -3.17 13.70 5.27
C LEU A 221 -1.66 13.82 5.10
N SER A 222 -0.91 14.22 6.12
CA SER A 222 0.57 14.29 6.06
C SER A 222 1.21 12.92 5.83
N ARG A 223 0.52 11.86 6.24
CA ARG A 223 0.77 10.46 5.91
C ARG A 223 -0.53 9.80 5.51
N VAL A 224 -0.43 8.86 4.61
CA VAL A 224 -1.58 8.08 4.13
C VAL A 224 -1.25 6.59 4.16
N TRP A 225 -2.26 5.78 4.20
CA TRP A 225 -2.16 4.36 3.98
C TRP A 225 -2.55 4.02 2.55
N VAL A 226 -1.83 3.08 1.97
CA VAL A 226 -2.21 2.43 0.72
C VAL A 226 -2.52 0.98 1.03
N THR A 227 -3.75 0.58 0.81
CA THR A 227 -4.16 -0.82 0.92
C THR A 227 -4.02 -1.45 -0.45
N ALA A 228 -3.06 -2.38 -0.59
CA ALA A 228 -2.79 -3.12 -1.81
C ALA A 228 -3.25 -4.57 -1.66
N GLN A 229 -3.84 -5.13 -2.73
CA GLN A 229 -4.29 -6.52 -2.75
C GLN A 229 -3.24 -7.40 -3.41
N ILE A 230 -2.67 -8.33 -2.65
CA ILE A 230 -1.57 -9.19 -3.10
C ILE A 230 -2.05 -10.63 -3.22
N LYS A 231 -1.81 -11.25 -4.38
CA LYS A 231 -2.15 -12.65 -4.62
C LYS A 231 -1.33 -13.58 -3.74
N GLU A 232 -1.93 -14.69 -3.32
CA GLU A 232 -1.36 -15.71 -2.43
C GLU A 232 0.05 -16.17 -2.84
N GLN A 233 0.33 -16.28 -4.13
CA GLN A 233 1.62 -16.72 -4.66
C GLN A 233 2.80 -15.80 -4.27
N TYR A 234 2.54 -14.53 -3.94
CA TYR A 234 3.58 -13.55 -3.58
C TYR A 234 3.77 -13.34 -2.08
N ILE A 235 2.94 -13.96 -1.24
CA ILE A 235 2.95 -13.75 0.22
C ILE A 235 4.31 -14.05 0.83
N ARG A 236 4.99 -15.11 0.34
CA ARG A 236 6.30 -15.50 0.88
C ARG A 236 7.42 -14.50 0.59
N SER A 237 7.20 -13.59 -0.36
CA SER A 237 8.20 -12.61 -0.80
C SER A 237 8.02 -11.22 -0.19
N ILE A 238 7.03 -11.04 0.69
CA ILE A 238 6.73 -9.76 1.32
C ILE A 238 6.76 -9.89 2.84
N HIS A 239 7.36 -8.91 3.48
CA HIS A 239 7.47 -8.85 4.94
C HIS A 239 7.12 -7.44 5.43
N ALA A 240 6.80 -7.34 6.72
CA ALA A 240 6.71 -6.03 7.37
C ALA A 240 8.07 -5.32 7.21
N ASP A 241 8.01 -4.00 7.11
CA ASP A 241 9.16 -3.10 6.90
C ASP A 241 9.78 -3.12 5.50
N ASP A 242 9.31 -3.97 4.56
CA ASP A 242 9.77 -3.91 3.18
C ASP A 242 9.39 -2.57 2.52
N HIS A 243 10.27 -2.08 1.67
CA HIS A 243 10.05 -0.87 0.88
C HIS A 243 9.17 -1.15 -0.34
N VAL A 244 8.26 -0.24 -0.60
CA VAL A 244 7.33 -0.31 -1.73
C VAL A 244 7.30 1.04 -2.42
N THR A 245 7.36 1.04 -3.75
CA THR A 245 7.21 2.26 -4.53
C THR A 245 5.77 2.38 -5.02
N VAL A 246 5.18 3.55 -4.81
CA VAL A 246 3.78 3.84 -5.15
C VAL A 246 3.74 4.87 -6.27
N TYR A 247 2.99 4.58 -7.32
CA TYR A 247 2.77 5.44 -8.48
C TYR A 247 1.29 5.76 -8.62
N THR A 248 0.98 6.97 -9.07
CA THR A 248 -0.39 7.39 -9.37
C THR A 248 -0.46 8.06 -10.74
N ASP A 249 -1.54 7.82 -11.45
CA ASP A 249 -1.77 8.45 -12.76
C ASP A 249 -1.96 9.97 -12.66
N ALA A 250 -2.32 10.47 -11.48
CA ALA A 250 -2.43 11.91 -11.23
C ALA A 250 -1.06 12.63 -11.24
N TYR A 251 0.02 11.91 -10.93
CA TYR A 251 1.40 12.42 -10.88
C TYR A 251 2.35 11.37 -11.46
N PRO A 252 2.36 11.17 -12.81
CA PRO A 252 3.08 10.06 -13.44
C PRO A 252 4.61 10.13 -13.28
N ASP A 253 5.14 11.35 -13.12
CA ASP A 253 6.59 11.58 -12.94
C ASP A 253 7.05 11.50 -11.48
N CYS A 254 6.13 11.25 -10.54
CA CYS A 254 6.42 11.18 -9.10
C CYS A 254 6.29 9.73 -8.60
N ALA A 255 7.35 9.23 -8.01
CA ALA A 255 7.36 8.00 -7.23
C ALA A 255 7.25 8.36 -5.74
N PHE A 256 6.33 7.72 -5.04
CA PHE A 256 6.16 7.88 -3.60
C PHE A 256 6.73 6.67 -2.89
N GLU A 257 7.68 6.90 -1.99
CA GLU A 257 8.25 5.83 -1.17
C GLU A 257 7.30 5.46 -0.03
N GLY A 258 7.06 4.17 0.11
CA GLY A 258 6.24 3.59 1.16
C GLY A 258 6.93 2.43 1.87
N GLN A 259 6.41 2.07 3.03
CA GLN A 259 6.87 0.95 3.84
C GLN A 259 5.68 0.09 4.25
N ILE A 260 5.83 -1.23 4.18
CA ILE A 260 4.79 -2.16 4.63
C ILE A 260 4.70 -2.10 6.15
N VAL A 261 3.54 -1.69 6.67
CA VAL A 261 3.28 -1.66 8.12
C VAL A 261 2.48 -2.87 8.59
N TYR A 262 1.72 -3.50 7.68
CA TYR A 262 0.92 -4.66 8.04
C TYR A 262 0.65 -5.54 6.82
N VAL A 263 0.83 -6.85 7.00
CA VAL A 263 0.43 -7.88 6.06
C VAL A 263 -0.78 -8.62 6.66
N GLY A 264 -1.90 -8.59 5.97
CA GLY A 264 -3.14 -9.21 6.43
C GLY A 264 -2.99 -10.71 6.72
N GLY A 265 -3.61 -11.17 7.78
CA GLY A 265 -3.65 -12.59 8.13
C GLY A 265 -4.82 -13.36 7.52
N LEU A 266 -5.69 -12.68 6.75
CA LEU A 266 -6.87 -13.28 6.16
C LEU A 266 -6.83 -13.16 4.63
N VAL A 267 -7.11 -14.25 3.93
CA VAL A 267 -7.28 -14.27 2.48
C VAL A 267 -8.75 -13.99 2.17
N ASP A 268 -9.02 -13.01 1.32
CA ASP A 268 -10.36 -12.78 0.79
C ASP A 268 -10.73 -13.92 -0.16
N GLU A 269 -11.81 -14.63 0.14
CA GLU A 269 -12.22 -15.83 -0.62
C GLU A 269 -12.64 -15.50 -2.06
N THR A 270 -13.10 -14.27 -2.31
CA THR A 270 -13.59 -13.83 -3.62
C THR A 270 -12.44 -13.45 -4.53
N THR A 271 -11.49 -12.65 -4.03
CA THR A 271 -10.35 -12.13 -4.81
C THR A 271 -9.13 -13.04 -4.73
N ARG A 272 -9.08 -13.96 -3.75
CA ARG A 272 -7.91 -14.78 -3.41
C ARG A 272 -6.65 -13.93 -3.20
N ALA A 273 -6.85 -12.80 -2.57
CA ALA A 273 -5.80 -11.84 -2.28
C ALA A 273 -5.75 -11.55 -0.77
N ILE A 274 -4.61 -11.05 -0.33
CA ILE A 274 -4.39 -10.57 1.03
C ILE A 274 -4.21 -9.06 0.96
N ASP A 275 -4.85 -8.35 1.88
CA ASP A 275 -4.67 -6.91 2.03
C ASP A 275 -3.34 -6.62 2.72
N VAL A 276 -2.53 -5.78 2.08
CA VAL A 276 -1.28 -5.28 2.63
C VAL A 276 -1.40 -3.78 2.80
N THR A 277 -1.11 -3.30 4.00
CA THR A 277 -1.13 -1.87 4.32
C THR A 277 0.27 -1.29 4.26
N ILE A 278 0.43 -0.29 3.42
CA ILE A 278 1.67 0.43 3.16
C ILE A 278 1.49 1.85 3.68
N GLN A 279 2.39 2.31 4.53
CA GLN A 279 2.45 3.69 4.98
C GLN A 279 3.27 4.52 3.99
N VAL A 280 2.72 5.64 3.54
CA VAL A 280 3.36 6.54 2.58
C VAL A 280 3.39 7.96 3.14
N ALA A 281 4.55 8.59 3.11
CA ALA A 281 4.70 10.00 3.46
C ALA A 281 4.04 10.88 2.38
N ASN A 282 3.24 11.86 2.79
CA ASN A 282 2.46 12.70 1.89
C ASN A 282 2.54 14.19 2.27
N PRO A 283 3.75 14.78 2.33
CA PRO A 283 3.95 16.14 2.85
C PRO A 283 3.22 17.22 2.03
N ASN A 284 3.04 16.98 0.75
CA ASN A 284 2.38 17.91 -0.17
C ASN A 284 0.88 17.63 -0.35
N HIS A 285 0.30 16.68 0.40
CA HIS A 285 -1.10 16.25 0.28
C HIS A 285 -1.50 15.85 -1.15
N ALA A 286 -0.52 15.34 -1.93
CA ALA A 286 -0.72 14.92 -3.33
C ALA A 286 -1.59 13.65 -3.40
N LEU A 287 -1.35 12.70 -2.50
CA LEU A 287 -2.16 11.49 -2.39
C LEU A 287 -3.43 11.80 -1.58
N LYS A 288 -4.59 11.53 -2.16
CA LYS A 288 -5.89 11.76 -1.52
C LYS A 288 -6.61 10.43 -1.28
N PRO A 289 -7.29 10.26 -0.14
CA PRO A 289 -8.13 9.10 0.10
C PRO A 289 -9.10 8.84 -1.06
N GLY A 290 -9.23 7.58 -1.46
CA GLY A 290 -10.03 7.16 -2.62
C GLY A 290 -9.26 7.09 -3.93
N MET A 291 -8.03 7.60 -4.02
CA MET A 291 -7.21 7.44 -5.23
C MET A 291 -6.79 5.99 -5.41
N TYR A 292 -6.82 5.53 -6.67
CA TYR A 292 -6.16 4.29 -7.07
C TYR A 292 -4.70 4.55 -7.41
N VAL A 293 -3.86 3.63 -6.99
CA VAL A 293 -2.41 3.71 -7.17
C VAL A 293 -1.87 2.35 -7.62
N ARG A 294 -0.78 2.37 -8.35
CA ARG A 294 0.02 1.17 -8.66
C ARG A 294 1.13 1.07 -7.63
N THR A 295 1.19 -0.06 -6.96
CA THR A 295 2.23 -0.38 -5.97
C THR A 295 3.22 -1.37 -6.57
N GLU A 296 4.51 -1.08 -6.46
CA GLU A 296 5.59 -1.93 -6.96
C GLU A 296 6.40 -2.45 -5.77
N PHE A 297 6.37 -3.77 -5.63
CA PHE A 297 7.05 -4.50 -4.57
C PHE A 297 8.34 -5.07 -5.12
N SER A 298 9.44 -4.85 -4.43
CA SER A 298 10.74 -5.47 -4.72
C SER A 298 11.01 -6.51 -3.64
N ALA A 299 11.01 -7.79 -4.02
CA ALA A 299 11.44 -8.83 -3.10
C ALA A 299 12.94 -8.70 -2.81
N GLN A 300 13.36 -9.14 -1.63
CA GLN A 300 14.78 -9.19 -1.30
C GLN A 300 15.57 -9.97 -2.36
N ALA A 301 16.69 -9.45 -2.75
CA ALA A 301 17.58 -10.10 -3.70
C ALA A 301 18.03 -11.47 -3.15
N THR A 302 17.77 -12.52 -3.90
CA THR A 302 18.24 -13.87 -3.58
C THR A 302 19.19 -14.35 -4.67
N PRO A 303 20.29 -15.02 -4.32
CA PRO A 303 21.16 -15.61 -5.33
C PRO A 303 20.39 -16.59 -6.20
N ALA A 304 20.36 -16.36 -7.50
CA ALA A 304 19.67 -17.22 -8.46
C ALA A 304 20.46 -17.31 -9.77
N ILE A 305 20.23 -18.39 -10.50
CA ILE A 305 20.74 -18.54 -11.86
C ILE A 305 19.72 -17.88 -12.79
N VAL A 306 20.13 -16.79 -13.45
CA VAL A 306 19.35 -16.09 -14.46
C VAL A 306 20.03 -16.23 -15.80
N ILE A 307 19.30 -16.73 -16.81
CA ILE A 307 19.82 -16.96 -18.15
C ILE A 307 18.94 -16.27 -19.20
N PRO A 308 19.49 -15.94 -20.38
CA PRO A 308 18.69 -15.43 -21.47
C PRO A 308 17.59 -16.43 -21.88
N SER A 309 16.40 -15.93 -22.21
CA SER A 309 15.30 -16.79 -22.69
C SER A 309 15.64 -17.54 -23.98
N THR A 310 16.60 -17.05 -24.76
CA THR A 310 17.14 -17.69 -25.98
C THR A 310 17.94 -18.97 -25.71
N ALA A 311 18.40 -19.18 -24.47
CA ALA A 311 19.10 -20.39 -24.05
C ALA A 311 18.16 -21.59 -23.84
N VAL A 312 16.88 -21.31 -23.61
CA VAL A 312 15.89 -22.34 -23.31
C VAL A 312 15.27 -22.89 -24.58
N MET A 313 15.42 -24.21 -24.75
CA MET A 313 14.80 -24.96 -25.82
C MET A 313 13.46 -25.53 -25.36
N GLN A 314 12.48 -25.56 -26.24
CA GLN A 314 11.15 -26.13 -25.99
C GLN A 314 11.07 -27.57 -26.52
N GLY A 315 10.79 -28.51 -25.63
CA GLY A 315 10.51 -29.89 -25.94
C GLY A 315 9.27 -30.34 -25.18
N THR A 316 9.21 -31.64 -24.84
CA THR A 316 8.17 -32.18 -23.92
C THR A 316 8.29 -31.50 -22.56
N GLU A 317 9.51 -31.23 -22.11
CA GLU A 317 9.87 -30.40 -20.97
C GLU A 317 10.92 -29.37 -21.44
N PRO A 318 10.97 -28.16 -20.84
CA PRO A 318 12.01 -27.20 -21.15
C PRO A 318 13.40 -27.75 -20.85
N TYR A 319 14.33 -27.58 -21.76
CA TYR A 319 15.71 -28.02 -21.61
C TYR A 319 16.69 -26.97 -22.11
N ILE A 320 17.95 -27.12 -21.72
CA ILE A 320 19.08 -26.29 -22.18
C ILE A 320 20.24 -27.19 -22.56
N TYR A 321 21.13 -26.71 -23.39
CA TYR A 321 22.35 -27.42 -23.72
C TYR A 321 23.48 -27.00 -22.79
N VAL A 322 23.98 -27.95 -22.00
CA VAL A 322 25.16 -27.81 -21.15
C VAL A 322 26.40 -28.24 -21.93
N ALA A 323 27.41 -27.42 -21.93
CA ALA A 323 28.69 -27.73 -22.58
C ALA A 323 29.57 -28.54 -21.61
N LEU A 324 29.88 -29.79 -21.97
CA LEU A 324 30.86 -30.62 -21.26
C LEU A 324 32.29 -30.21 -21.60
N ASN A 325 32.50 -29.76 -22.84
CA ASN A 325 33.72 -29.12 -23.33
C ASN A 325 33.36 -28.27 -24.57
N ASP A 326 34.36 -27.66 -25.17
CA ASP A 326 34.20 -26.77 -26.31
C ASP A 326 33.42 -27.33 -27.52
N SER A 327 33.31 -28.63 -27.63
CA SER A 327 32.71 -29.31 -28.80
C SER A 327 31.60 -30.28 -28.48
N THR A 328 31.30 -30.47 -27.19
CA THR A 328 30.35 -31.53 -26.75
C THR A 328 29.29 -30.91 -25.85
N PHE A 329 28.04 -31.16 -26.22
CA PHE A 329 26.87 -30.59 -25.55
C PHE A 329 25.89 -31.70 -25.17
N VAL A 330 25.22 -31.52 -24.04
CA VAL A 330 24.19 -32.47 -23.55
C VAL A 330 22.92 -31.68 -23.22
N PRO A 331 21.74 -32.10 -23.71
CA PRO A 331 20.48 -31.53 -23.30
C PRO A 331 20.20 -31.88 -21.84
N GLN A 332 19.90 -30.89 -21.03
CA GLN A 332 19.57 -31.04 -19.62
C GLN A 332 18.22 -30.38 -19.32
N THR A 333 17.28 -31.20 -18.81
CA THR A 333 15.96 -30.70 -18.42
C THR A 333 16.06 -29.72 -17.25
N VAL A 334 15.35 -28.63 -17.34
CA VAL A 334 15.37 -27.58 -16.33
C VAL A 334 13.96 -27.14 -15.95
N ALA A 335 13.77 -26.81 -14.68
CA ALA A 335 12.58 -26.10 -14.27
C ALA A 335 12.87 -24.58 -14.29
N ILE A 336 12.06 -23.86 -15.03
CA ILE A 336 12.27 -22.42 -15.24
C ILE A 336 11.07 -21.61 -14.77
N GLN A 337 11.34 -20.36 -14.36
CA GLN A 337 10.35 -19.34 -14.07
C GLN A 337 10.64 -18.11 -14.94
N SER A 338 9.65 -17.65 -15.69
CA SER A 338 9.79 -16.44 -16.50
C SER A 338 10.00 -15.21 -15.60
N VAL A 339 11.03 -14.43 -15.93
CA VAL A 339 11.33 -13.16 -15.26
C VAL A 339 10.79 -12.00 -16.09
N ASN A 340 11.17 -11.98 -17.37
CA ASN A 340 10.69 -11.00 -18.35
C ASN A 340 10.81 -11.61 -19.77
N ALA A 341 10.50 -10.82 -20.79
CA ALA A 341 10.56 -11.31 -22.18
C ALA A 341 11.96 -11.79 -22.63
N LYS A 342 13.03 -11.38 -21.95
CA LYS A 342 14.42 -11.66 -22.35
C LYS A 342 15.16 -12.60 -21.40
N GLN A 343 14.65 -12.82 -20.19
CA GLN A 343 15.35 -13.57 -19.14
C GLN A 343 14.44 -14.54 -18.42
N VAL A 344 15.00 -15.66 -18.04
CA VAL A 344 14.35 -16.70 -17.23
C VAL A 344 15.24 -17.05 -16.03
N ARG A 345 14.61 -17.31 -14.90
CA ARG A 345 15.25 -17.84 -13.69
C ARG A 345 15.19 -19.37 -13.76
N VAL A 346 16.31 -20.02 -13.52
CA VAL A 346 16.36 -21.47 -13.36
C VAL A 346 16.09 -21.81 -11.89
N VAL A 347 15.05 -22.61 -11.67
CA VAL A 347 14.63 -23.05 -10.33
C VAL A 347 15.37 -24.32 -9.93
N SER A 348 15.54 -25.25 -10.89
CA SER A 348 16.28 -26.50 -10.69
C SER A 348 16.79 -27.03 -12.02
N GLY A 349 17.77 -27.92 -11.98
CA GLY A 349 18.33 -28.59 -13.15
C GLY A 349 19.67 -27.99 -13.62
N LEU A 350 20.22 -26.96 -12.98
CA LEU A 350 21.56 -26.42 -13.25
C LEU A 350 22.33 -26.19 -11.97
N THR A 351 23.64 -26.32 -12.06
CA THR A 351 24.57 -25.96 -11.00
C THR A 351 25.40 -24.72 -11.40
N PRO A 352 25.76 -23.88 -10.43
CA PRO A 352 26.68 -22.75 -10.68
C PRO A 352 28.01 -23.26 -11.27
N ALA A 353 28.61 -22.49 -12.17
CA ALA A 353 29.84 -22.77 -12.89
C ALA A 353 29.71 -23.75 -14.09
N GLU A 354 28.53 -24.23 -14.41
CA GLU A 354 28.31 -24.92 -15.69
C GLU A 354 28.35 -23.92 -16.85
N SER A 355 28.80 -24.38 -18.02
CA SER A 355 28.76 -23.61 -19.26
C SER A 355 27.54 -24.02 -20.07
N ILE A 356 26.76 -23.06 -20.53
CA ILE A 356 25.56 -23.32 -21.33
C ILE A 356 25.60 -22.59 -22.67
N ILE A 357 24.81 -23.07 -23.61
CA ILE A 357 24.57 -22.34 -24.86
C ILE A 357 23.51 -21.28 -24.62
N THR A 358 23.89 -20.01 -24.76
CA THR A 358 22.98 -18.86 -24.61
C THR A 358 22.31 -18.43 -25.92
N GLN A 359 22.96 -18.71 -27.06
CA GLN A 359 22.42 -18.46 -28.39
C GLN A 359 22.77 -19.61 -29.35
N GLY A 360 21.93 -19.85 -30.35
CA GLY A 360 22.22 -20.81 -31.40
C GLY A 360 21.86 -22.26 -31.06
N GLY A 361 21.28 -22.57 -29.91
CA GLY A 361 20.90 -23.91 -29.51
C GLY A 361 19.93 -24.61 -30.49
N ILE A 362 19.14 -23.84 -31.24
CA ILE A 362 18.24 -24.37 -32.27
C ILE A 362 18.94 -25.12 -33.37
N TYR A 363 20.21 -24.80 -33.69
CA TYR A 363 20.99 -25.51 -34.71
C TYR A 363 21.49 -26.88 -34.25
N LEU A 364 21.35 -27.18 -32.96
CA LEU A 364 21.69 -28.49 -32.37
C LEU A 364 20.49 -29.43 -32.28
N ALA A 365 19.29 -28.92 -32.45
CA ALA A 365 18.05 -29.69 -32.36
C ALA A 365 17.61 -30.32 -33.69
N GLN A 366 18.44 -30.22 -34.76
CA GLN A 366 18.14 -30.73 -36.09
C GLN A 366 18.67 -32.15 -36.30
#